data_2c4cdea8d59d477b12c54a96829abfc1
#
_entry.id   2c4cdea8d59d477b12c54a96829abfc1
#
_cell.length_a   1.000
_cell.length_b   1.000
_cell.length_c   1.000
_cell.angle_alpha   90.00
_cell.angle_beta   90.00
_cell.angle_gamma   90.00
#
_symmetry.space_group_name_H-M   'P 1'
#
loop_
_entity.id
_entity.type
_entity.pdbx_description
1 polymer ?
#
loop_
_entity_poly.entity_id
_entity_poly.type
_entity_poly.pdbx_seq_one_letter_code
_entity_poly.pdbx_strand_id
1 'polypeptide(L)'
;MIKRIRYIRSDDCDISFLPMDFQNDGEFVGGCIAGGRNYFHINSAGDAEPCVFIHYADSNIHTSSLLEILQSPLFMAYYNNQPFNSNHLRPCPMLENPNVLRKLVKSTCAINTNLDSREDVDKLCDKCVPYANDWAITAEKIWNSQAHHVLQHQNYKPENRTK
;
A
#
# COMPACT_ATOMS: atom_id res chain seq x y z
N MET A 1 1.76 20.77 -6.15
CA MET A 1 1.61 20.05 -4.86
C MET A 1 2.85 19.21 -4.52
N ILE A 2 3.30 18.29 -5.38
CA ILE A 2 4.49 17.43 -5.17
C ILE A 2 5.76 18.21 -4.80
N LYS A 3 6.09 19.34 -5.46
CA LYS A 3 7.26 20.16 -5.14
C LYS A 3 7.25 20.73 -3.72
N ARG A 4 6.06 21.07 -3.18
CA ARG A 4 5.89 21.63 -1.84
C ARG A 4 6.06 20.56 -0.75
N ILE A 5 5.56 19.35 -1.00
CA ILE A 5 5.74 18.21 -0.09
C ILE A 5 7.21 17.82 -0.03
N ARG A 6 7.92 17.77 -1.16
CA ARG A 6 9.37 17.49 -1.21
C ARG A 6 10.19 18.52 -0.43
N TYR A 7 9.83 19.80 -0.52
CA TYR A 7 10.49 20.86 0.27
C TYR A 7 10.27 20.67 1.77
N ILE A 8 9.05 20.35 2.19
CA ILE A 8 8.71 20.11 3.60
C ILE A 8 9.49 18.92 4.19
N ARG A 9 9.88 17.96 3.35
CA ARG A 9 10.63 16.75 3.72
C ARG A 9 12.14 16.86 3.52
N SER A 10 12.64 18.00 3.05
CA SER A 10 14.08 18.23 2.90
C SER A 10 14.73 18.47 4.27
N ASP A 11 16.02 18.12 4.39
CA ASP A 11 16.82 18.32 5.59
C ASP A 11 16.94 19.79 6.01
N ASP A 12 16.58 20.72 5.10
CA ASP A 12 16.57 22.18 5.36
C ASP A 12 15.27 22.65 6.03
N CYS A 13 14.34 21.73 6.36
CA CYS A 13 13.07 22.08 6.98
C CYS A 13 13.03 21.63 8.44
N ASP A 14 12.86 22.60 9.37
CA ASP A 14 12.75 22.36 10.82
C ASP A 14 11.43 21.68 11.26
N ILE A 15 10.78 20.93 10.36
CA ILE A 15 9.55 20.22 10.69
C ILE A 15 9.89 18.85 11.28
N SER A 16 9.54 18.66 12.54
CA SER A 16 9.81 17.44 13.31
C SER A 16 8.90 16.24 12.98
N PHE A 17 7.97 16.36 12.02
CA PHE A 17 7.09 15.29 11.58
C PHE A 17 7.07 15.16 10.06
N LEU A 18 6.88 13.94 9.56
CA LEU A 18 6.74 13.65 8.15
C LEU A 18 5.26 13.64 7.78
N PRO A 19 4.75 14.62 7.00
CA PRO A 19 3.39 14.54 6.48
C PRO A 19 3.31 13.42 5.46
N MET A 20 2.39 12.48 5.63
CA MET A 20 2.22 11.33 4.75
C MET A 20 0.97 11.47 3.88
N ASP A 21 1.13 11.15 2.62
CA ASP A 21 0.04 10.96 1.65
C ASP A 21 0.09 9.51 1.15
N PHE A 22 -0.93 8.73 1.48
CA PHE A 22 -0.97 7.29 1.20
C PHE A 22 -0.71 6.91 -0.26
N GLN A 23 -1.06 7.78 -1.20
CA GLN A 23 -0.90 7.52 -2.63
C GLN A 23 0.42 8.03 -3.20
N ASN A 24 0.96 9.11 -2.63
CA ASN A 24 2.10 9.81 -3.21
C ASN A 24 3.41 9.56 -2.46
N ASP A 25 3.38 8.84 -1.34
CA ASP A 25 4.55 8.64 -0.49
C ASP A 25 5.32 7.36 -0.76
N GLY A 26 4.86 6.51 -1.66
CA GLY A 26 5.51 5.25 -1.98
C GLY A 26 6.99 5.40 -2.34
N GLU A 27 7.38 6.48 -3.00
CA GLU A 27 8.78 6.75 -3.36
C GLU A 27 9.68 6.95 -2.13
N PHE A 28 9.14 7.55 -1.05
CA PHE A 28 9.89 7.85 0.18
C PHE A 28 10.00 6.65 1.10
N VAL A 29 8.92 5.86 1.18
CA VAL A 29 8.86 4.70 2.09
C VAL A 29 9.15 3.36 1.41
N GLY A 30 9.48 3.39 0.12
CA GLY A 30 9.84 2.20 -0.64
C GLY A 30 8.67 1.28 -0.94
N GLY A 31 7.53 1.84 -1.37
CA GLY A 31 6.34 1.10 -1.75
C GLY A 31 5.12 1.40 -0.88
N CYS A 32 4.13 0.50 -0.87
CA CYS A 32 2.91 0.65 -0.09
C CYS A 32 3.18 0.52 1.41
N ILE A 33 2.53 1.36 2.23
CA ILE A 33 2.64 1.33 3.70
C ILE A 33 1.62 0.41 4.37
N ALA A 34 0.64 -0.09 3.63
CA ALA A 34 -0.49 -0.88 4.12
C ALA A 34 -0.13 -2.36 4.38
N GLY A 35 -1.11 -3.15 4.80
CA GLY A 35 -0.96 -4.58 5.05
C GLY A 35 -0.10 -4.90 6.26
N GLY A 36 -0.17 -4.06 7.31
CA GLY A 36 0.59 -4.25 8.54
C GLY A 36 2.05 -3.80 8.47
N ARG A 37 2.52 -3.24 7.37
CA ARG A 37 3.88 -2.71 7.27
C ARG A 37 4.08 -1.50 8.17
N ASN A 38 3.24 -0.46 8.02
CA ASN A 38 3.22 0.74 8.85
C ASN A 38 1.85 0.94 9.49
N TYR A 39 0.79 0.47 8.82
CA TYR A 39 -0.58 0.50 9.33
C TYR A 39 -1.43 -0.59 8.68
N PHE A 40 -2.59 -0.82 9.27
CA PHE A 40 -3.74 -1.51 8.68
C PHE A 40 -5.03 -0.90 9.24
N HIS A 41 -6.16 -1.29 8.71
CA HIS A 41 -7.46 -0.78 9.11
C HIS A 41 -8.27 -1.86 9.86
N ILE A 42 -9.02 -1.43 10.86
CA ILE A 42 -10.04 -2.27 11.51
C ILE A 42 -11.37 -1.58 11.28
N ASN A 43 -12.29 -2.27 10.62
CA ASN A 43 -13.61 -1.73 10.34
C ASN A 43 -14.53 -1.83 11.56
N SER A 44 -15.76 -1.30 11.46
CA SER A 44 -16.73 -1.29 12.57
C SER A 44 -17.24 -2.68 12.99
N ALA A 45 -17.07 -3.70 12.15
CA ALA A 45 -17.38 -5.09 12.47
C ALA A 45 -16.20 -5.85 13.11
N GLY A 46 -15.04 -5.19 13.25
CA GLY A 46 -13.82 -5.78 13.79
C GLY A 46 -12.97 -6.51 12.76
N ASP A 47 -13.32 -6.48 11.47
CA ASP A 47 -12.52 -7.13 10.44
C ASP A 47 -11.22 -6.37 10.22
N ALA A 48 -10.12 -7.08 10.11
CA ALA A 48 -8.80 -6.53 9.87
C ALA A 48 -8.54 -6.45 8.35
N GLU A 49 -8.58 -5.24 7.83
CA GLU A 49 -8.39 -4.93 6.42
C GLU A 49 -6.96 -4.40 6.17
N PRO A 50 -6.29 -4.77 5.07
CA PRO A 50 -4.96 -4.28 4.79
C PRO A 50 -4.86 -2.75 4.68
N CYS A 51 -5.93 -2.10 4.22
CA CYS A 51 -6.00 -0.67 3.97
C CYS A 51 -7.43 -0.18 4.12
N VAL A 52 -7.61 1.07 4.57
CA VAL A 52 -8.92 1.73 4.67
C VAL A 52 -9.71 1.78 3.35
N PHE A 53 -9.03 1.62 2.22
CA PHE A 53 -9.65 1.61 0.88
C PHE A 53 -9.87 0.20 0.31
N ILE A 54 -9.44 -0.85 1.00
CA ILE A 54 -9.45 -2.23 0.50
C ILE A 54 -10.22 -3.11 1.48
N HIS A 55 -11.49 -3.32 1.17
CA HIS A 55 -12.47 -3.99 2.02
C HIS A 55 -12.46 -5.52 1.82
N TYR A 56 -11.34 -6.14 2.15
CA TYR A 56 -11.15 -7.59 2.20
C TYR A 56 -10.42 -7.98 3.48
N ALA A 57 -10.90 -9.03 4.15
CA ALA A 57 -10.27 -9.55 5.35
C ALA A 57 -10.33 -11.08 5.42
N ASP A 58 -9.41 -11.67 6.14
CA ASP A 58 -9.36 -13.08 6.51
C ASP A 58 -9.27 -13.28 8.03
N SER A 59 -9.33 -12.19 8.79
CA SER A 59 -9.21 -12.18 10.26
C SER A 59 -10.01 -11.05 10.90
N ASN A 60 -10.35 -11.21 12.20
CA ASN A 60 -11.18 -10.26 12.94
C ASN A 60 -10.66 -10.14 14.37
N ILE A 61 -10.66 -8.91 14.94
CA ILE A 61 -10.11 -8.61 16.29
C ILE A 61 -10.90 -9.23 17.42
N HIS A 62 -12.15 -9.65 17.20
CA HIS A 62 -12.96 -10.32 18.22
C HIS A 62 -12.58 -11.80 18.39
N THR A 63 -11.87 -12.36 17.42
CA THR A 63 -11.51 -13.79 17.41
C THR A 63 -10.00 -14.04 17.33
N SER A 64 -9.21 -13.02 17.01
CA SER A 64 -7.77 -13.13 16.81
C SER A 64 -7.02 -12.02 17.54
N SER A 65 -5.88 -12.34 18.10
CA SER A 65 -4.95 -11.33 18.62
C SER A 65 -4.32 -10.51 17.50
N LEU A 66 -3.77 -9.35 17.84
CA LEU A 66 -3.06 -8.50 16.89
C LEU A 66 -1.92 -9.24 16.16
N LEU A 67 -1.20 -10.10 16.87
CA LEU A 67 -0.10 -10.87 16.27
C LEU A 67 -0.61 -11.89 15.26
N GLU A 68 -1.70 -12.60 15.59
CA GLU A 68 -2.34 -13.56 14.68
C GLU A 68 -2.87 -12.84 13.43
N ILE A 69 -3.47 -11.66 13.58
CA ILE A 69 -3.91 -10.83 12.45
C ILE A 69 -2.73 -10.49 11.53
N LEU A 70 -1.63 -10.00 12.09
CA LEU A 70 -0.43 -9.66 11.30
C LEU A 70 0.24 -10.87 10.64
N GLN A 71 -0.05 -12.08 11.11
CA GLN A 71 0.41 -13.35 10.56
C GLN A 71 -0.65 -14.06 9.71
N SER A 72 -1.82 -13.46 9.52
CA SER A 72 -2.86 -14.06 8.69
C SER A 72 -2.42 -14.22 7.24
N PRO A 73 -3.02 -15.13 6.48
CA PRO A 73 -2.67 -15.37 5.08
C PRO A 73 -2.67 -14.09 4.23
N LEU A 74 -3.67 -13.21 4.41
CA LEU A 74 -3.77 -11.96 3.65
C LEU A 74 -2.64 -10.98 3.99
N PHE A 75 -2.35 -10.77 5.27
CA PHE A 75 -1.28 -9.88 5.71
C PHE A 75 0.10 -10.42 5.33
N MET A 76 0.31 -11.72 5.45
CA MET A 76 1.55 -12.36 4.99
C MET A 76 1.70 -12.31 3.47
N ALA A 77 0.61 -12.40 2.72
CA ALA A 77 0.65 -12.20 1.28
C ALA A 77 1.05 -10.76 0.91
N TYR A 78 0.54 -9.76 1.64
CA TYR A 78 1.01 -8.37 1.51
C TYR A 78 2.49 -8.24 1.81
N TYR A 79 2.94 -8.76 2.93
CA TYR A 79 4.34 -8.71 3.36
C TYR A 79 5.29 -9.34 2.33
N ASN A 80 4.95 -10.52 1.82
CA ASN A 80 5.82 -11.28 0.92
C ASN A 80 5.84 -10.73 -0.52
N ASN A 81 4.87 -9.91 -0.92
CA ASN A 81 4.77 -9.37 -2.28
C ASN A 81 5.12 -7.87 -2.37
N GLN A 82 5.47 -7.21 -1.28
CA GLN A 82 5.94 -5.83 -1.31
C GLN A 82 7.42 -5.74 -1.72
N PRO A 83 7.82 -4.70 -2.45
CA PRO A 83 6.98 -3.68 -3.06
C PRO A 83 6.18 -4.26 -4.24
N PHE A 84 4.91 -3.87 -4.37
CA PHE A 84 4.02 -4.38 -5.43
C PHE A 84 4.43 -3.93 -6.84
N ASN A 85 5.29 -2.92 -6.93
CA ASN A 85 5.88 -2.41 -8.16
C ASN A 85 7.30 -1.89 -7.87
N SER A 86 8.23 -2.13 -8.76
CA SER A 86 9.59 -1.57 -8.68
C SER A 86 9.61 -0.06 -8.87
N ASN A 87 8.62 0.49 -9.57
CA ASN A 87 8.37 1.92 -9.65
C ASN A 87 7.50 2.35 -8.45
N HIS A 88 8.13 2.95 -7.45
CA HIS A 88 7.45 3.33 -6.21
C HIS A 88 6.49 4.52 -6.34
N LEU A 89 6.38 5.13 -7.52
CA LEU A 89 5.26 6.03 -7.84
C LEU A 89 3.97 5.27 -8.13
N ARG A 90 4.02 3.93 -8.13
CA ARG A 90 2.90 3.02 -8.33
C ARG A 90 2.79 2.02 -7.17
N PRO A 91 2.68 2.49 -5.90
CA PRO A 91 2.79 1.63 -4.73
C PRO A 91 1.52 0.83 -4.44
N CYS A 92 0.34 1.29 -4.87
CA CYS A 92 -0.94 0.73 -4.45
C CYS A 92 -1.27 -0.57 -5.20
N PRO A 93 -1.59 -1.67 -4.47
CA PRO A 93 -1.98 -2.91 -5.12
C PRO A 93 -3.37 -2.84 -5.78
N MET A 94 -4.22 -1.88 -5.39
CA MET A 94 -5.54 -1.71 -5.97
C MET A 94 -5.53 -0.76 -7.17
N LEU A 95 -5.10 0.48 -6.96
CA LEU A 95 -5.22 1.52 -7.99
C LEU A 95 -4.22 1.35 -9.12
N GLU A 96 -2.97 1.02 -8.80
CA GLU A 96 -1.89 1.00 -9.78
C GLU A 96 -1.46 -0.40 -10.21
N ASN A 97 -1.79 -1.41 -9.39
CA ASN A 97 -1.42 -2.81 -9.64
C ASN A 97 -2.61 -3.76 -9.40
N PRO A 98 -3.78 -3.55 -10.03
CA PRO A 98 -5.02 -4.27 -9.70
C PRO A 98 -4.91 -5.79 -9.85
N ASN A 99 -4.07 -6.29 -10.75
CA ASN A 99 -3.81 -7.72 -10.87
C ASN A 99 -3.07 -8.31 -9.65
N VAL A 100 -2.32 -7.48 -8.93
CA VAL A 100 -1.68 -7.89 -7.66
C VAL A 100 -2.75 -8.08 -6.60
N LEU A 101 -3.63 -7.09 -6.38
CA LEU A 101 -4.72 -7.23 -5.41
C LEU A 101 -5.59 -8.45 -5.70
N ARG A 102 -5.98 -8.63 -6.97
CA ARG A 102 -6.77 -9.80 -7.40
C ARG A 102 -6.12 -11.11 -6.98
N LYS A 103 -4.81 -11.24 -7.22
CA LYS A 103 -4.04 -12.43 -6.84
C LYS A 103 -3.99 -12.60 -5.32
N LEU A 104 -3.71 -11.54 -4.57
CA LEU A 104 -3.62 -11.59 -3.11
C LEU A 104 -4.93 -12.06 -2.47
N VAL A 105 -6.05 -11.44 -2.85
CA VAL A 105 -7.38 -11.79 -2.31
C VAL A 105 -7.75 -13.24 -2.66
N LYS A 106 -7.59 -13.65 -3.92
CA LYS A 106 -7.95 -15.01 -4.35
C LYS A 106 -7.09 -16.09 -3.73
N SER A 107 -5.78 -15.84 -3.55
CA SER A 107 -4.87 -16.83 -2.99
C SER A 107 -5.02 -17.03 -1.48
N THR A 108 -5.62 -16.08 -0.78
CA THR A 108 -5.79 -16.10 0.67
C THR A 108 -7.22 -16.41 1.11
N CYS A 109 -8.14 -16.57 0.15
CA CYS A 109 -9.56 -16.75 0.40
C CYS A 109 -10.18 -15.63 1.26
N ALA A 110 -9.59 -14.43 1.21
CA ALA A 110 -10.13 -13.27 1.93
C ALA A 110 -11.53 -12.92 1.42
N ILE A 111 -12.42 -12.58 2.34
CA ILE A 111 -13.81 -12.25 2.05
C ILE A 111 -13.99 -10.74 1.93
N ASN A 112 -14.96 -10.33 1.13
CA ASN A 112 -15.35 -8.93 1.04
C ASN A 112 -16.06 -8.49 2.33
N THR A 113 -15.60 -7.40 2.93
CA THR A 113 -16.07 -6.81 4.20
C THR A 113 -16.88 -5.53 4.01
N ASN A 114 -17.13 -5.11 2.77
CA ASN A 114 -17.93 -3.93 2.49
C ASN A 114 -19.39 -4.16 2.95
N LEU A 115 -19.89 -3.24 3.77
CA LEU A 115 -21.25 -3.33 4.37
C LEU A 115 -22.35 -3.09 3.35
N ASP A 116 -22.13 -2.21 2.38
CA ASP A 116 -23.16 -1.78 1.44
C ASP A 116 -23.27 -2.67 0.20
N SER A 117 -22.17 -3.21 -0.25
CA SER A 117 -22.15 -4.06 -1.45
C SER A 117 -20.99 -5.04 -1.40
N ARG A 118 -21.29 -6.33 -1.48
CA ARG A 118 -20.27 -7.36 -1.64
C ARG A 118 -19.75 -7.36 -3.08
N GLU A 119 -18.86 -6.44 -3.38
CA GLU A 119 -18.24 -6.38 -4.70
C GLU A 119 -17.20 -7.50 -4.84
N ASP A 120 -17.31 -8.25 -5.93
CA ASP A 120 -16.30 -9.24 -6.31
C ASP A 120 -14.96 -8.56 -6.65
N VAL A 121 -13.86 -9.17 -6.24
CA VAL A 121 -12.51 -8.62 -6.44
C VAL A 121 -12.17 -8.42 -7.92
N ASP A 122 -12.70 -9.26 -8.82
CA ASP A 122 -12.49 -9.10 -10.25
C ASP A 122 -13.12 -7.80 -10.75
N LYS A 123 -14.36 -7.53 -10.35
CA LYS A 123 -15.07 -6.29 -10.71
C LYS A 123 -14.37 -5.05 -10.16
N LEU A 124 -13.94 -5.08 -8.90
CA LEU A 124 -13.18 -3.97 -8.31
C LEU A 124 -11.89 -3.72 -9.09
N CYS A 125 -11.13 -4.76 -9.34
CA CYS A 125 -9.86 -4.63 -10.06
C CYS A 125 -10.05 -4.17 -11.51
N ASP A 126 -11.07 -4.65 -12.21
CA ASP A 126 -11.37 -4.24 -13.58
C ASP A 126 -11.68 -2.73 -13.68
N LYS A 127 -12.33 -2.16 -12.68
CA LYS A 127 -12.57 -0.70 -12.60
C LYS A 127 -11.25 0.10 -12.47
N CYS A 128 -10.23 -0.48 -11.84
CA CYS A 128 -8.95 0.20 -11.63
C CYS A 128 -8.00 0.09 -12.83
N VAL A 129 -8.20 -0.88 -13.73
CA VAL A 129 -7.31 -1.11 -14.88
C VAL A 129 -7.11 0.12 -15.77
N PRO A 130 -8.13 0.88 -16.17
CA PRO A 130 -7.94 2.07 -17.00
C PRO A 130 -7.01 3.09 -16.33
N TYR A 131 -7.27 3.41 -15.05
CA TYR A 131 -6.43 4.32 -14.27
C TYR A 131 -4.98 3.80 -14.16
N ALA A 132 -4.81 2.52 -13.84
CA ALA A 132 -3.49 1.91 -13.70
C ALA A 132 -2.65 2.02 -14.98
N ASN A 133 -3.29 1.84 -16.15
CA ASN A 133 -2.63 1.93 -17.45
C ASN A 133 -2.26 3.39 -17.81
N ASP A 134 -3.17 4.32 -17.60
CA ASP A 134 -2.93 5.75 -17.89
C ASP A 134 -1.83 6.32 -16.99
N TRP A 135 -1.90 6.02 -15.69
CA TRP A 135 -0.89 6.47 -14.74
C TRP A 135 0.48 5.84 -15.01
N ALA A 136 0.53 4.58 -15.43
CA ALA A 136 1.78 3.88 -15.72
C ALA A 136 2.67 4.66 -16.70
N ILE A 137 2.10 5.23 -17.76
CA ILE A 137 2.83 5.97 -18.78
C ILE A 137 3.54 7.18 -18.17
N THR A 138 2.85 7.91 -17.32
CA THR A 138 3.38 9.10 -16.66
C THR A 138 4.37 8.75 -15.56
N ALA A 139 4.03 7.76 -14.73
CA ALA A 139 4.87 7.29 -13.64
C ALA A 139 6.23 6.76 -14.14
N GLU A 140 6.24 6.00 -15.24
CA GLU A 140 7.50 5.51 -15.83
C GLU A 140 8.37 6.65 -16.38
N LYS A 141 7.78 7.66 -17.01
CA LYS A 141 8.53 8.84 -17.47
C LYS A 141 9.19 9.59 -16.32
N ILE A 142 8.44 9.78 -15.21
CA ILE A 142 8.96 10.46 -14.02
C ILE A 142 10.03 9.60 -13.35
N TRP A 143 9.78 8.29 -13.20
CA TRP A 143 10.69 7.34 -12.56
C TRP A 143 12.05 7.26 -13.26
N ASN A 144 12.04 7.23 -14.57
CA ASN A 144 13.25 7.16 -15.40
C ASN A 144 13.95 8.51 -15.61
N SER A 145 13.36 9.62 -15.14
CA SER A 145 14.01 10.93 -15.21
C SER A 145 15.16 11.03 -14.17
N GLN A 146 16.25 11.73 -14.52
CA GLN A 146 17.43 11.89 -13.65
C GLN A 146 17.11 12.46 -12.26
N ALA A 147 16.02 13.18 -12.10
CA ALA A 147 15.58 13.71 -10.81
C ALA A 147 15.21 12.61 -9.80
N HIS A 148 14.96 11.39 -10.25
CA HIS A 148 14.59 10.25 -9.40
C HIS A 148 15.81 9.57 -8.76
N HIS A 149 16.94 9.54 -9.45
CA HIS A 149 18.15 8.87 -8.93
C HIS A 149 18.74 9.52 -7.68
N VAL A 150 18.45 10.80 -7.44
CA VAL A 150 18.93 11.53 -6.25
C VAL A 150 18.16 11.15 -4.99
N LEU A 151 16.89 10.76 -5.11
CA LEU A 151 16.02 10.44 -3.98
C LEU A 151 16.14 8.98 -3.49
N GLN A 152 16.64 8.07 -4.33
CA GLN A 152 16.82 6.65 -3.95
C GLN A 152 17.96 6.43 -2.94
N HIS A 153 18.85 7.41 -2.71
CA HIS A 153 19.98 7.29 -1.80
C HIS A 153 19.70 7.69 -0.35
N GLN A 154 18.52 8.22 -0.04
CA GLN A 154 18.11 8.43 1.35
C GLN A 154 17.36 7.19 1.85
N ASN A 155 18.15 6.19 2.21
CA ASN A 155 17.72 4.87 2.64
C ASN A 155 16.90 4.91 3.93
N TYR A 156 15.59 4.69 3.84
CA TYR A 156 14.88 4.03 4.92
C TYR A 156 15.30 2.54 4.91
N LYS A 157 16.27 2.17 5.74
CA LYS A 157 16.50 0.77 6.12
C LYS A 157 15.51 0.46 7.23
N PRO A 158 14.56 -0.46 7.03
CA PRO A 158 13.82 -1.01 8.17
C PRO A 158 14.87 -1.67 9.07
N GLU A 159 15.02 -1.16 10.28
CA GLU A 159 15.82 -1.84 11.29
C GLU A 159 15.26 -3.25 11.46
N ASN A 160 16.14 -4.23 11.34
CA ASN A 160 15.84 -5.63 11.59
C ASN A 160 15.18 -5.75 12.97
N ARG A 161 13.87 -5.97 13.01
CA ARG A 161 13.18 -6.43 14.21
C ARG A 161 13.53 -7.91 14.42
N THR A 162 14.79 -8.13 14.82
CA THR A 162 15.16 -9.36 15.52
C THR A 162 14.99 -9.09 17.01
N LYS A 163 13.88 -9.50 17.58
CA LYS A 163 13.68 -10.20 18.85
C LYS A 163 12.21 -10.24 19.20
#